data_5349cb0a18e78f6f6dd244cfcbc1e42d
#
_entry.id   5349cb0a18e78f6f6dd244cfcbc1e42d
#
_cell.length_a   1.000
_cell.length_b   1.000
_cell.length_c   1.000
_cell.angle_alpha   90.00
_cell.angle_beta   90.00
_cell.angle_gamma   90.00
#
_symmetry.space_group_name_H-M   'P 1'
#
loop_
_entity.id
_entity.type
_entity.pdbx_description
1 polymer ?
#
loop_
_entity_poly.entity_id
_entity_poly.type
_entity_poly.pdbx_seq_one_letter_code
_entity_poly.pdbx_strand_id
1 'polypeptide(L)'
;VGPYAEADAELTLELWHYLSTQLSKEDLWPIANLELDLLPCLVDMTWRGVRVDTNRVERTRDALLKREKKIMQEIKRLTGTDVEIWAAQSLSKSFDKLGINYPKTEKGAPSFTKMFLTEHEHPLAKLVVQARNLNKTSGTFINSIMKHCRTDGRIHGHINQIRSDDGGTVSGRISMSNPNLQQIPARDPELGPMIRSLFLPEEGEQWAAIDFSQQEPRILVHYAHVYGRNRGVALEGAAEFVEAYNEDPDTDFHTMVAE
;
A
#
# COMPACT_ATOMS: atom_id res chain seq x y z
N VAL A 1 -18.74 33.29 -20.62
CA VAL A 1 -18.75 32.56 -19.31
C VAL A 1 -20.16 32.09 -19.00
N GLY A 2 -21.23 32.96 -19.20
CA GLY A 2 -22.62 32.62 -18.87
C GLY A 2 -23.16 31.36 -19.59
N PRO A 3 -23.17 31.32 -20.94
CA PRO A 3 -23.73 30.15 -21.66
C PRO A 3 -23.01 28.84 -21.38
N TYR A 4 -21.69 28.87 -21.10
CA TYR A 4 -20.95 27.68 -20.72
C TYR A 4 -21.39 27.16 -19.33
N ALA A 5 -21.50 28.07 -18.35
CA ALA A 5 -21.92 27.67 -16.99
C ALA A 5 -23.39 27.18 -16.96
N GLU A 6 -24.27 27.76 -17.80
CA GLU A 6 -25.63 27.29 -17.96
C GLU A 6 -25.68 25.88 -18.55
N ALA A 7 -24.90 25.63 -19.63
CA ALA A 7 -24.80 24.31 -20.24
C ALA A 7 -24.25 23.25 -19.28
N ASP A 8 -23.25 23.59 -18.46
CA ASP A 8 -22.71 22.67 -17.46
C ASP A 8 -23.76 22.26 -16.43
N ALA A 9 -24.58 23.19 -15.98
CA ALA A 9 -25.65 22.91 -15.01
C ALA A 9 -26.77 22.03 -15.64
N GLU A 10 -27.19 22.35 -16.87
CA GLU A 10 -28.18 21.56 -17.61
C GLU A 10 -27.71 20.14 -17.87
N LEU A 11 -26.49 19.96 -18.41
CA LEU A 11 -25.92 18.66 -18.68
C LEU A 11 -25.72 17.83 -17.41
N THR A 12 -25.33 18.45 -16.29
CA THR A 12 -25.22 17.77 -15.00
C THR A 12 -26.57 17.24 -14.52
N LEU A 13 -27.63 18.02 -14.70
CA LEU A 13 -28.99 17.60 -14.32
C LEU A 13 -29.50 16.48 -15.24
N GLU A 14 -29.29 16.58 -16.55
CA GLU A 14 -29.65 15.52 -17.49
C GLU A 14 -28.89 14.22 -17.19
N LEU A 15 -27.59 14.31 -16.91
CA LEU A 15 -26.78 13.15 -16.50
C LEU A 15 -27.33 12.51 -15.23
N TRP A 16 -27.71 13.32 -14.24
CA TRP A 16 -28.34 12.81 -13.02
C TRP A 16 -29.63 12.03 -13.31
N HIS A 17 -30.51 12.55 -14.14
CA HIS A 17 -31.76 11.86 -14.51
C HIS A 17 -31.47 10.54 -15.25
N TYR A 18 -30.50 10.55 -16.16
CA TYR A 18 -30.09 9.35 -16.85
C TYR A 18 -29.52 8.29 -15.87
N LEU A 19 -28.54 8.68 -15.06
CA LEU A 19 -27.89 7.77 -14.10
C LEU A 19 -28.85 7.24 -13.04
N SER A 20 -29.74 8.08 -12.50
CA SER A 20 -30.78 7.66 -11.55
C SER A 20 -31.69 6.57 -12.12
N THR A 21 -32.01 6.68 -13.42
CA THR A 21 -32.78 5.66 -14.12
C THR A 21 -31.99 4.33 -14.25
N GLN A 22 -30.68 4.39 -14.54
CA GLN A 22 -29.84 3.20 -14.61
C GLN A 22 -29.69 2.55 -13.24
N LEU A 23 -29.40 3.33 -12.19
CA LEU A 23 -29.32 2.83 -10.80
C LEU A 23 -30.58 2.07 -10.39
N SER A 24 -31.77 2.59 -10.78
CA SER A 24 -33.04 1.91 -10.50
C SER A 24 -33.21 0.61 -11.30
N LYS A 25 -32.80 0.59 -12.58
CA LYS A 25 -32.92 -0.60 -13.43
C LYS A 25 -31.99 -1.76 -12.98
N GLU A 26 -30.83 -1.40 -12.45
CA GLU A 26 -29.80 -2.37 -12.05
C GLU A 26 -29.83 -2.68 -10.55
N ASP A 27 -30.80 -2.14 -9.79
CA ASP A 27 -30.93 -2.30 -8.33
C ASP A 27 -29.66 -1.86 -7.56
N LEU A 28 -29.03 -0.78 -8.00
CA LEU A 28 -27.77 -0.28 -7.44
C LEU A 28 -27.95 0.85 -6.40
N TRP A 29 -29.19 1.27 -6.10
CA TRP A 29 -29.44 2.32 -5.11
C TRP A 29 -28.87 2.03 -3.71
N PRO A 30 -28.90 0.78 -3.20
CA PRO A 30 -28.31 0.51 -1.89
C PRO A 30 -26.81 0.84 -1.82
N ILE A 31 -26.05 0.49 -2.86
CA ILE A 31 -24.62 0.80 -2.90
C ILE A 31 -24.35 2.27 -3.21
N ALA A 32 -25.15 2.89 -4.09
CA ALA A 32 -25.02 4.31 -4.40
C ALA A 32 -25.26 5.18 -3.17
N ASN A 33 -26.28 4.86 -2.36
CA ASN A 33 -26.55 5.57 -1.10
C ASN A 33 -25.42 5.37 -0.08
N LEU A 34 -24.86 4.15 0.04
CA LEU A 34 -23.71 3.89 0.90
C LEU A 34 -22.51 4.78 0.53
N GLU A 35 -22.20 4.88 -0.76
CA GLU A 35 -21.10 5.71 -1.25
C GLU A 35 -21.35 7.21 -1.04
N LEU A 36 -22.59 7.67 -1.23
CA LEU A 36 -23.01 9.05 -0.98
C LEU A 36 -22.94 9.41 0.51
N ASP A 37 -23.38 8.50 1.39
CA ASP A 37 -23.34 8.69 2.84
C ASP A 37 -21.91 8.70 3.39
N LEU A 38 -21.00 7.95 2.75
CA LEU A 38 -19.58 7.91 3.11
C LEU A 38 -18.83 9.18 2.69
N LEU A 39 -19.23 9.82 1.59
CA LEU A 39 -18.53 10.96 1.01
C LEU A 39 -18.25 12.11 2.00
N PRO A 40 -19.22 12.59 2.83
CA PRO A 40 -18.94 13.63 3.82
C PRO A 40 -17.84 13.26 4.81
N CYS A 41 -17.77 11.99 5.23
CA CYS A 41 -16.72 11.48 6.12
C CYS A 41 -15.34 11.58 5.45
N LEU A 42 -15.23 11.17 4.19
CA LEU A 42 -13.96 11.22 3.44
C LEU A 42 -13.52 12.65 3.14
N VAL A 43 -14.47 13.55 2.89
CA VAL A 43 -14.19 14.98 2.75
C VAL A 43 -13.66 15.56 4.05
N ASP A 44 -14.26 15.25 5.20
CA ASP A 44 -13.76 15.70 6.51
C ASP A 44 -12.38 15.14 6.81
N MET A 45 -12.13 13.86 6.56
CA MET A 45 -10.81 13.25 6.70
C MET A 45 -9.75 13.93 5.83
N THR A 46 -10.07 14.22 4.57
CA THR A 46 -9.19 14.92 3.63
C THR A 46 -8.93 16.36 4.08
N TRP A 47 -9.97 17.05 4.53
CA TRP A 47 -9.88 18.43 5.03
C TRP A 47 -9.04 18.51 6.29
N ARG A 48 -9.26 17.63 7.25
CA ARG A 48 -8.50 17.56 8.50
C ARG A 48 -7.04 17.19 8.25
N GLY A 49 -6.79 16.24 7.34
CA GLY A 49 -5.43 15.75 7.04
C GLY A 49 -4.78 15.05 8.24
N VAL A 50 -3.51 14.71 8.10
CA VAL A 50 -2.72 14.01 9.13
C VAL A 50 -1.53 14.86 9.55
N ARG A 51 -1.34 15.10 10.85
CA ARG A 51 -0.23 15.87 11.40
C ARG A 51 1.10 15.16 11.21
N VAL A 52 2.15 15.94 10.93
CA VAL A 52 3.51 15.45 10.68
C VAL A 52 4.52 16.22 11.55
N ASP A 53 5.41 15.51 12.20
CA ASP A 53 6.59 16.10 12.87
C ASP A 53 7.65 16.44 11.81
N THR A 54 7.56 17.62 11.25
CA THR A 54 8.46 18.10 10.18
C THR A 54 9.93 18.10 10.60
N ASN A 55 10.22 18.48 11.84
CA ASN A 55 11.59 18.47 12.38
C ASN A 55 12.14 17.04 12.48
N ARG A 56 11.29 16.11 12.85
CA ARG A 56 11.66 14.68 12.90
C ARG A 56 11.82 14.09 11.51
N VAL A 57 11.01 14.51 10.54
CA VAL A 57 11.14 14.11 9.12
C VAL A 57 12.52 14.47 8.60
N GLU A 58 12.97 15.71 8.80
CA GLU A 58 14.30 16.17 8.35
C GLU A 58 15.43 15.38 9.01
N ARG A 59 15.39 15.23 10.32
CA ARG A 59 16.39 14.43 11.06
C ARG A 59 16.42 12.98 10.59
N THR A 60 15.26 12.39 10.34
CA THR A 60 15.14 11.02 9.86
C THR A 60 15.71 10.87 8.45
N ARG A 61 15.41 11.82 7.56
CA ARG A 61 16.01 11.86 6.21
C ARG A 61 17.52 11.86 6.28
N ASP A 62 18.09 12.78 7.06
CA ASP A 62 19.54 12.93 7.17
C ASP A 62 20.20 11.68 7.76
N ALA A 63 19.57 11.03 8.73
CA ALA A 63 20.04 9.78 9.28
C ALA A 63 20.03 8.63 8.25
N LEU A 64 18.94 8.51 7.47
CA LEU A 64 18.83 7.51 6.41
C LEU A 64 19.87 7.71 5.31
N LEU A 65 20.07 8.93 4.85
CA LEU A 65 21.08 9.27 3.84
C LEU A 65 22.51 8.97 4.33
N LYS A 66 22.81 9.26 5.61
CA LYS A 66 24.12 8.90 6.21
C LYS A 66 24.32 7.38 6.27
N ARG A 67 23.28 6.61 6.59
CA ARG A 67 23.34 5.15 6.62
C ARG A 67 23.51 4.59 5.21
N GLU A 68 22.74 5.07 4.25
CA GLU A 68 22.86 4.67 2.84
C GLU A 68 24.28 4.91 2.32
N LYS A 69 24.83 6.11 2.56
CA LYS A 69 26.20 6.45 2.16
C LYS A 69 27.25 5.48 2.74
N LYS A 70 27.11 5.09 4.01
CA LYS A 70 28.02 4.08 4.63
C LYS A 70 27.92 2.72 3.92
N ILE A 71 26.70 2.25 3.65
CA ILE A 71 26.49 0.97 2.95
C ILE A 71 27.05 1.04 1.53
N MET A 72 26.85 2.13 0.81
CA MET A 72 27.41 2.32 -0.53
C MET A 72 28.93 2.32 -0.53
N GLN A 73 29.55 2.90 0.50
CA GLN A 73 31.01 2.85 0.69
C GLN A 73 31.50 1.41 0.96
N GLU A 74 30.75 0.63 1.69
CA GLU A 74 31.07 -0.78 1.96
C GLU A 74 30.91 -1.65 0.70
N ILE A 75 29.85 -1.43 -0.09
CA ILE A 75 29.69 -2.04 -1.41
C ILE A 75 30.88 -1.70 -2.30
N LYS A 76 31.28 -0.43 -2.36
CA LYS A 76 32.44 0.02 -3.15
C LYS A 76 33.73 -0.66 -2.68
N ARG A 77 33.93 -0.82 -1.36
CA ARG A 77 35.12 -1.51 -0.81
C ARG A 77 35.15 -2.97 -1.21
N LEU A 78 34.00 -3.67 -1.19
CA LEU A 78 33.86 -5.06 -1.58
C LEU A 78 34.09 -5.29 -3.09
N THR A 79 33.49 -4.44 -3.91
CA THR A 79 33.48 -4.59 -5.38
C THR A 79 34.65 -3.88 -6.07
N GLY A 80 35.26 -2.90 -5.38
CA GLY A 80 36.31 -2.02 -5.93
C GLY A 80 35.79 -1.00 -6.96
N THR A 81 34.47 -0.86 -7.10
CA THR A 81 33.82 0.06 -8.06
C THR A 81 32.58 0.69 -7.46
N ASP A 82 32.16 1.82 -8.03
CA ASP A 82 30.86 2.39 -7.71
C ASP A 82 29.77 1.53 -8.35
N VAL A 83 28.72 1.21 -7.58
CA VAL A 83 27.64 0.32 -7.99
C VAL A 83 26.32 1.08 -7.99
N GLU A 84 25.59 1.04 -9.10
CA GLU A 84 24.22 1.52 -9.17
C GLU A 84 23.26 0.39 -8.74
N ILE A 85 22.77 0.48 -7.52
CA ILE A 85 22.00 -0.60 -6.87
C ILE A 85 20.68 -0.96 -7.57
N TRP A 86 20.14 -0.08 -8.40
CA TRP A 86 18.91 -0.32 -9.17
C TRP A 86 19.18 -0.80 -10.60
N ALA A 87 20.39 -0.61 -11.10
CA ALA A 87 20.77 -1.01 -12.46
C ALA A 87 21.28 -2.45 -12.49
N ALA A 88 20.51 -3.36 -13.11
CA ALA A 88 20.87 -4.77 -13.22
C ALA A 88 22.24 -5.00 -13.89
N GLN A 89 22.60 -4.17 -14.87
CA GLN A 89 23.91 -4.20 -15.55
C GLN A 89 25.06 -3.81 -14.62
N SER A 90 24.86 -2.87 -13.69
CA SER A 90 25.87 -2.47 -12.72
C SER A 90 26.09 -3.57 -11.68
N LEU A 91 25.00 -4.16 -11.20
CA LEU A 91 25.05 -5.29 -10.28
C LEU A 91 25.71 -6.52 -10.90
N SER A 92 25.36 -6.89 -12.15
CA SER A 92 25.95 -8.06 -12.81
C SER A 92 27.46 -7.97 -12.89
N LYS A 93 28.02 -6.82 -13.28
CA LYS A 93 29.47 -6.59 -13.31
C LYS A 93 30.13 -6.83 -11.94
N SER A 94 29.45 -6.43 -10.88
CA SER A 94 29.95 -6.58 -9.51
C SER A 94 29.88 -8.03 -9.03
N PHE A 95 28.80 -8.73 -9.37
CA PHE A 95 28.60 -10.13 -9.06
C PHE A 95 29.57 -11.02 -9.85
N ASP A 96 29.74 -10.77 -11.17
CA ASP A 96 30.70 -11.45 -12.04
C ASP A 96 32.15 -11.32 -11.52
N LYS A 97 32.52 -10.09 -11.10
CA LYS A 97 33.85 -9.81 -10.54
C LYS A 97 34.17 -10.63 -9.28
N LEU A 98 33.13 -10.90 -8.49
CA LEU A 98 33.23 -11.69 -7.25
C LEU A 98 32.96 -13.18 -7.46
N GLY A 99 32.72 -13.61 -8.71
CA GLY A 99 32.40 -15.01 -9.03
C GLY A 99 31.05 -15.48 -8.49
N ILE A 100 30.10 -14.57 -8.28
CA ILE A 100 28.80 -14.86 -7.71
C ILE A 100 27.78 -15.08 -8.83
N ASN A 101 27.12 -16.24 -8.82
CA ASN A 101 26.07 -16.55 -9.78
C ASN A 101 24.77 -15.79 -9.46
N TYR A 102 24.03 -15.41 -10.50
CA TYR A 102 22.74 -14.75 -10.38
C TYR A 102 21.77 -15.21 -11.48
N PRO A 103 20.46 -15.16 -11.24
CA PRO A 103 19.47 -15.56 -12.22
C PRO A 103 19.41 -14.58 -13.40
N LYS A 104 18.97 -15.11 -14.54
CA LYS A 104 18.70 -14.33 -15.74
C LYS A 104 17.21 -14.45 -16.09
N THR A 105 16.68 -13.42 -16.72
CA THR A 105 15.32 -13.45 -17.30
C THR A 105 15.29 -14.42 -18.50
N GLU A 106 14.11 -14.79 -18.95
CA GLU A 106 13.90 -15.61 -20.15
C GLU A 106 14.61 -15.03 -21.39
N LYS A 107 14.78 -13.70 -21.46
CA LYS A 107 15.51 -12.99 -22.51
C LYS A 107 17.01 -12.89 -22.27
N GLY A 108 17.55 -13.57 -21.25
CA GLY A 108 18.97 -13.59 -20.91
C GLY A 108 19.52 -12.38 -20.16
N ALA A 109 18.68 -11.41 -19.79
CA ALA A 109 19.12 -10.25 -19.01
C ALA A 109 19.32 -10.59 -17.52
N PRO A 110 20.29 -9.96 -16.81
CA PRO A 110 20.51 -10.16 -15.38
C PRO A 110 19.25 -9.81 -14.57
N SER A 111 18.93 -10.62 -13.55
CA SER A 111 17.74 -10.43 -12.71
C SER A 111 18.12 -10.40 -11.22
N PHE A 112 17.97 -9.26 -10.58
CA PHE A 112 18.25 -9.05 -9.16
C PHE A 112 16.97 -8.71 -8.40
N THR A 113 16.05 -9.71 -8.32
CA THR A 113 14.79 -9.59 -7.58
C THR A 113 15.06 -9.48 -6.08
N LYS A 114 14.08 -8.92 -5.35
CA LYS A 114 14.16 -8.84 -3.88
C LYS A 114 14.33 -10.23 -3.27
N MET A 115 13.56 -11.23 -3.74
CA MET A 115 13.62 -12.61 -3.27
C MET A 115 15.04 -13.18 -3.40
N PHE A 116 15.60 -13.18 -4.61
CA PHE A 116 16.96 -13.66 -4.85
C PHE A 116 18.00 -12.99 -3.94
N LEU A 117 17.98 -11.64 -3.85
CA LEU A 117 18.96 -10.92 -3.04
C LEU A 117 18.80 -11.16 -1.53
N THR A 118 17.56 -11.40 -1.07
CA THR A 118 17.29 -11.66 0.36
C THR A 118 17.74 -13.06 0.78
N GLU A 119 17.53 -14.05 -0.09
CA GLU A 119 17.88 -15.45 0.15
C GLU A 119 19.39 -15.74 -0.06
N HIS A 120 20.07 -14.86 -0.79
CA HIS A 120 21.47 -15.05 -1.11
C HIS A 120 22.39 -14.76 0.08
N GLU A 121 23.27 -15.73 0.44
CA GLU A 121 24.12 -15.64 1.63
C GLU A 121 25.27 -14.63 1.53
N HIS A 122 25.70 -14.28 0.31
CA HIS A 122 26.85 -13.42 0.11
C HIS A 122 26.62 -12.00 0.64
N PRO A 123 27.61 -11.39 1.35
CA PRO A 123 27.49 -10.05 1.96
C PRO A 123 27.07 -8.96 0.97
N LEU A 124 27.53 -9.00 -0.28
CA LEU A 124 27.13 -8.03 -1.30
C LEU A 124 25.61 -8.01 -1.52
N ALA A 125 24.96 -9.18 -1.60
CA ALA A 125 23.52 -9.24 -1.79
C ALA A 125 22.76 -8.61 -0.62
N LYS A 126 23.16 -8.89 0.61
CA LYS A 126 22.60 -8.29 1.84
C LYS A 126 22.77 -6.78 1.86
N LEU A 127 23.96 -6.28 1.52
CA LEU A 127 24.23 -4.85 1.43
C LEU A 127 23.38 -4.16 0.35
N VAL A 128 23.19 -4.79 -0.80
CA VAL A 128 22.33 -4.27 -1.87
C VAL A 128 20.88 -4.19 -1.40
N VAL A 129 20.34 -5.20 -0.69
CA VAL A 129 19.00 -5.16 -0.10
C VAL A 129 18.87 -4.00 0.89
N GLN A 130 19.83 -3.85 1.80
CA GLN A 130 19.83 -2.77 2.78
C GLN A 130 19.89 -1.40 2.11
N ALA A 131 20.79 -1.20 1.13
CA ALA A 131 20.90 0.04 0.38
C ALA A 131 19.58 0.38 -0.36
N ARG A 132 18.96 -0.59 -1.03
CA ARG A 132 17.68 -0.43 -1.71
C ARG A 132 16.55 -0.06 -0.74
N ASN A 133 16.48 -0.70 0.42
CA ASN A 133 15.48 -0.39 1.44
C ASN A 133 15.64 1.05 1.96
N LEU A 134 16.87 1.47 2.28
CA LEU A 134 17.14 2.83 2.74
C LEU A 134 16.86 3.87 1.65
N ASN A 135 17.32 3.62 0.42
CA ASN A 135 17.10 4.51 -0.72
C ASN A 135 15.61 4.67 -1.03
N LYS A 136 14.85 3.57 -1.07
CA LYS A 136 13.40 3.61 -1.25
C LYS A 136 12.71 4.36 -0.10
N THR A 137 13.15 4.15 1.12
CA THR A 137 12.54 4.79 2.30
C THR A 137 12.78 6.30 2.28
N SER A 138 14.00 6.75 2.04
CA SER A 138 14.30 8.18 1.96
C SER A 138 13.70 8.82 0.70
N GLY A 139 13.88 8.20 -0.46
CA GLY A 139 13.46 8.74 -1.76
C GLY A 139 11.94 8.72 -1.95
N THR A 140 11.27 7.63 -1.59
CA THR A 140 9.83 7.49 -1.84
C THR A 140 8.99 8.03 -0.69
N PHE A 141 9.29 7.62 0.57
CA PHE A 141 8.43 8.00 1.69
C PHE A 141 8.79 9.36 2.29
N ILE A 142 10.04 9.59 2.66
CA ILE A 142 10.43 10.86 3.30
C ILE A 142 10.26 12.04 2.34
N ASN A 143 10.74 11.94 1.11
CA ASN A 143 10.59 13.01 0.14
C ASN A 143 9.11 13.25 -0.23
N SER A 144 8.29 12.20 -0.28
CA SER A 144 6.84 12.35 -0.49
C SER A 144 6.17 13.07 0.68
N ILE A 145 6.51 12.70 1.92
CA ILE A 145 6.02 13.39 3.12
C ILE A 145 6.39 14.88 3.06
N MET A 146 7.66 15.20 2.81
CA MET A 146 8.14 16.58 2.72
C MET A 146 7.45 17.38 1.60
N LYS A 147 7.26 16.76 0.43
CA LYS A 147 6.61 17.40 -0.73
C LYS A 147 5.14 17.72 -0.48
N HIS A 148 4.41 16.86 0.25
CA HIS A 148 2.97 16.99 0.42
C HIS A 148 2.58 17.56 1.79
N CYS A 149 3.53 17.73 2.71
CA CYS A 149 3.27 18.43 3.96
C CYS A 149 3.03 19.92 3.66
N ARG A 150 1.88 20.43 4.06
CA ARG A 150 1.50 21.84 3.86
C ARG A 150 2.04 22.72 4.97
N THR A 151 1.83 24.02 4.84
CA THR A 151 2.27 25.04 5.81
C THR A 151 1.65 24.89 7.20
N ASP A 152 0.53 24.17 7.30
CA ASP A 152 -0.15 23.81 8.55
C ASP A 152 0.49 22.60 9.26
N GLY A 153 1.54 22.02 8.69
CA GLY A 153 2.22 20.83 9.21
C GLY A 153 1.43 19.52 8.99
N ARG A 154 0.53 19.49 8.01
CA ARG A 154 -0.34 18.34 7.72
C ARG A 154 -0.18 17.86 6.28
N ILE A 155 -0.51 16.60 6.08
CA ILE A 155 -0.68 15.98 4.77
C ILE A 155 -2.17 15.77 4.52
N HIS A 156 -2.66 16.31 3.42
CA HIS A 156 -4.03 16.18 2.94
C HIS A 156 -4.03 15.30 1.68
N GLY A 157 -3.95 13.99 1.88
CA GLY A 157 -4.00 13.03 0.79
C GLY A 157 -5.40 12.92 0.20
N HIS A 158 -5.49 12.70 -1.11
CA HIS A 158 -6.76 12.45 -1.76
C HIS A 158 -7.23 11.02 -1.47
N ILE A 159 -8.49 10.90 -1.05
CA ILE A 159 -9.13 9.61 -0.78
C ILE A 159 -10.09 9.31 -1.93
N ASN A 160 -9.86 8.22 -2.66
CA ASN A 160 -10.66 7.82 -3.81
C ASN A 160 -11.53 6.62 -3.44
N GLN A 161 -12.86 6.78 -3.51
CA GLN A 161 -13.83 5.73 -3.18
C GLN A 161 -13.92 4.69 -4.30
N ILE A 162 -14.17 5.15 -5.51
CA ILE A 162 -14.37 4.35 -6.70
C ILE A 162 -13.36 4.72 -7.78
N ARG A 163 -13.24 3.88 -8.80
CA ARG A 163 -12.33 4.15 -9.90
C ARG A 163 -12.76 5.34 -10.73
N SER A 164 -11.81 6.27 -10.93
CA SER A 164 -11.93 7.40 -11.82
C SER A 164 -10.61 7.60 -12.57
N ASP A 165 -10.54 8.63 -13.43
CA ASP A 165 -9.29 8.98 -14.13
C ASP A 165 -8.20 9.43 -13.15
N ASP A 166 -8.56 9.96 -11.99
CA ASP A 166 -7.64 10.43 -10.95
C ASP A 166 -7.15 9.33 -9.99
N GLY A 167 -7.72 8.13 -10.07
CA GLY A 167 -7.35 7.02 -9.20
C GLY A 167 -8.51 6.09 -8.84
N GLY A 168 -8.40 5.41 -7.70
CA GLY A 168 -9.42 4.47 -7.22
C GLY A 168 -9.18 3.02 -7.62
N THR A 169 -10.05 2.13 -7.18
CA THR A 169 -10.01 0.69 -7.47
C THR A 169 -11.32 0.21 -8.06
N VAL A 170 -11.28 -0.90 -8.77
CA VAL A 170 -12.49 -1.58 -9.29
C VAL A 170 -13.10 -2.54 -8.29
N SER A 171 -12.45 -2.74 -7.15
CA SER A 171 -12.83 -3.74 -6.13
C SER A 171 -13.68 -3.15 -4.99
N GLY A 172 -14.00 -1.84 -5.02
CA GLY A 172 -14.65 -1.14 -3.91
C GLY A 172 -13.73 -0.82 -2.73
N ARG A 173 -12.42 -1.14 -2.82
CA ARG A 173 -11.46 -0.72 -1.81
C ARG A 173 -11.12 0.75 -1.99
N ILE A 174 -11.10 1.51 -0.90
CA ILE A 174 -10.63 2.89 -0.90
C ILE A 174 -9.13 2.90 -1.26
N SER A 175 -8.73 3.83 -2.11
CA SER A 175 -7.33 4.10 -2.40
C SER A 175 -6.96 5.55 -2.05
N MET A 176 -5.66 5.81 -1.93
CA MET A 176 -5.16 7.16 -1.67
C MET A 176 -4.14 7.58 -2.71
N SER A 177 -4.13 8.88 -3.02
CA SER A 177 -3.17 9.53 -3.91
C SER A 177 -2.76 10.89 -3.34
N ASN A 178 -1.64 11.42 -3.79
CA ASN A 178 -1.12 12.75 -3.48
C ASN A 178 -1.01 13.12 -1.98
N PRO A 179 -0.33 12.34 -1.14
CA PRO A 179 0.39 11.09 -1.39
C PRO A 179 -0.43 9.84 -1.07
N ASN A 180 0.04 8.68 -1.52
CA ASN A 180 -0.54 7.40 -1.08
C ASN A 180 0.01 6.99 0.28
N LEU A 181 -0.70 7.33 1.35
CA LEU A 181 -0.33 6.98 2.73
C LEU A 181 -0.54 5.49 3.06
N GLN A 182 -1.31 4.76 2.27
CA GLN A 182 -1.53 3.32 2.47
C GLN A 182 -0.27 2.48 2.17
N GLN A 183 0.71 3.05 1.45
CA GLN A 183 1.97 2.39 1.14
C GLN A 183 3.06 2.57 2.21
N ILE A 184 2.77 3.27 3.31
CA ILE A 184 3.73 3.45 4.41
C ILE A 184 4.15 2.08 4.94
N PRO A 185 5.48 1.80 5.07
CA PRO A 185 5.96 0.50 5.51
C PRO A 185 5.38 0.10 6.86
N ALA A 186 4.90 -1.15 6.94
CA ALA A 186 4.36 -1.71 8.17
C ALA A 186 5.15 -2.94 8.65
N ARG A 187 5.66 -3.74 7.69
CA ARG A 187 6.26 -5.06 7.96
C ARG A 187 7.76 -5.01 8.26
N ASP A 188 8.44 -3.92 7.90
CA ASP A 188 9.87 -3.77 8.23
C ASP A 188 9.98 -3.38 9.69
N PRO A 189 10.70 -4.18 10.54
CA PRO A 189 10.71 -3.98 11.97
C PRO A 189 11.46 -2.71 12.41
N GLU A 190 12.34 -2.19 11.57
CA GLU A 190 13.11 -0.96 11.86
C GLU A 190 12.51 0.26 11.14
N LEU A 191 12.34 0.16 9.82
CA LEU A 191 11.89 1.30 9.00
C LEU A 191 10.40 1.59 9.17
N GLY A 192 9.58 0.57 9.43
CA GLY A 192 8.15 0.72 9.66
C GLY A 192 7.84 1.65 10.84
N PRO A 193 8.27 1.33 12.06
CA PRO A 193 8.09 2.20 13.23
C PRO A 193 8.72 3.58 13.06
N MET A 194 9.91 3.65 12.42
CA MET A 194 10.59 4.91 12.16
C MET A 194 9.73 5.86 11.33
N ILE A 195 9.19 5.41 10.19
CA ILE A 195 8.37 6.25 9.31
C ILE A 195 7.00 6.53 9.93
N ARG A 196 6.36 5.55 10.55
CA ARG A 196 5.07 5.75 11.22
C ARG A 196 5.13 6.74 12.36
N SER A 197 6.24 6.80 13.09
CA SER A 197 6.45 7.76 14.16
C SER A 197 6.61 9.22 13.73
N LEU A 198 6.64 9.49 12.41
CA LEU A 198 6.61 10.83 11.86
C LEU A 198 5.21 11.44 11.85
N PHE A 199 4.17 10.61 11.94
CA PHE A 199 2.78 11.03 11.97
C PHE A 199 2.33 11.17 13.43
N LEU A 200 1.72 12.30 13.74
CA LEU A 200 1.30 12.63 15.10
C LEU A 200 -0.23 12.59 15.23
N PRO A 201 -0.77 12.13 16.36
CA PRO A 201 -2.16 12.35 16.69
C PRO A 201 -2.42 13.84 16.97
N GLU A 202 -3.66 14.22 17.17
CA GLU A 202 -3.98 15.55 17.67
C GLU A 202 -3.42 15.74 19.09
N GLU A 203 -3.27 16.99 19.48
CA GLU A 203 -2.73 17.30 20.80
C GLU A 203 -3.65 16.78 21.92
N GLY A 204 -3.10 15.99 22.82
CA GLY A 204 -3.86 15.31 23.86
C GLY A 204 -4.55 14.01 23.44
N GLU A 205 -4.43 13.60 22.18
CA GLU A 205 -5.02 12.37 21.64
C GLU A 205 -3.97 11.27 21.43
N GLN A 206 -4.44 10.09 21.12
CA GLN A 206 -3.60 8.93 20.82
C GLN A 206 -4.09 8.24 19.55
N TRP A 207 -3.17 7.59 18.82
CA TRP A 207 -3.52 6.70 17.74
C TRP A 207 -4.13 5.40 18.26
N ALA A 208 -5.27 5.01 17.73
CA ALA A 208 -5.79 3.66 17.85
C ALA A 208 -5.70 2.96 16.48
N ALA A 209 -5.16 1.74 16.47
CA ALA A 209 -5.17 0.88 15.30
C ALA A 209 -6.17 -0.25 15.55
N ILE A 210 -7.25 -0.29 14.78
CA ILE A 210 -8.31 -1.28 14.89
C ILE A 210 -8.42 -1.96 13.53
N ASP A 211 -8.22 -3.28 13.50
CA ASP A 211 -8.28 -4.08 12.28
C ASP A 211 -9.05 -5.39 12.53
N PHE A 212 -9.82 -5.82 11.55
CA PHE A 212 -10.51 -7.11 11.64
C PHE A 212 -9.53 -8.25 11.37
N SER A 213 -9.44 -9.20 12.30
CA SER A 213 -8.63 -10.39 12.09
C SER A 213 -9.20 -11.24 10.95
N GLN A 214 -8.39 -11.45 9.90
CA GLN A 214 -8.72 -12.34 8.78
C GLN A 214 -10.10 -12.09 8.14
N GLN A 215 -10.50 -10.83 7.97
CA GLN A 215 -11.83 -10.47 7.46
C GLN A 215 -12.17 -11.18 6.14
N GLU A 216 -11.26 -11.15 5.16
CA GLU A 216 -11.50 -11.72 3.82
C GLU A 216 -11.66 -13.25 3.86
N PRO A 217 -10.79 -14.03 4.52
CA PRO A 217 -10.99 -15.46 4.71
C PRO A 217 -12.31 -15.81 5.40
N ARG A 218 -12.68 -15.07 6.46
CA ARG A 218 -13.95 -15.29 7.18
C ARG A 218 -15.17 -15.07 6.28
N ILE A 219 -15.17 -14.00 5.49
CA ILE A 219 -16.23 -13.69 4.53
C ILE A 219 -16.28 -14.78 3.45
N LEU A 220 -15.13 -15.19 2.92
CA LEU A 220 -15.05 -16.27 1.92
C LEU A 220 -15.67 -17.56 2.44
N VAL A 221 -15.27 -18.01 3.63
CA VAL A 221 -15.79 -19.22 4.28
C VAL A 221 -17.29 -19.10 4.54
N HIS A 222 -17.75 -17.94 5.04
CA HIS A 222 -19.17 -17.69 5.27
C HIS A 222 -19.99 -17.85 3.98
N TYR A 223 -19.57 -17.19 2.90
CA TYR A 223 -20.28 -17.28 1.62
C TYR A 223 -20.20 -18.68 1.02
N ALA A 224 -19.09 -19.38 1.11
CA ALA A 224 -18.98 -20.76 0.65
C ALA A 224 -19.97 -21.68 1.38
N HIS A 225 -20.06 -21.54 2.70
CA HIS A 225 -21.00 -22.33 3.51
C HIS A 225 -22.46 -22.00 3.17
N VAL A 226 -22.84 -20.71 3.15
CA VAL A 226 -24.21 -20.27 2.85
C VAL A 226 -24.61 -20.61 1.43
N TYR A 227 -23.74 -20.43 0.45
CA TYR A 227 -23.98 -20.78 -0.95
C TYR A 227 -24.23 -22.28 -1.10
N GLY A 228 -23.36 -23.11 -0.52
CA GLY A 228 -23.53 -24.55 -0.54
C GLY A 228 -24.86 -25.01 0.09
N ARG A 229 -25.18 -24.47 1.27
CA ARG A 229 -26.43 -24.75 1.98
C ARG A 229 -27.68 -24.38 1.15
N ASN A 230 -27.69 -23.19 0.56
CA ASN A 230 -28.83 -22.68 -0.21
C ASN A 230 -29.06 -23.46 -1.53
N ARG A 231 -28.04 -24.11 -2.06
CA ARG A 231 -28.10 -24.88 -3.29
C ARG A 231 -28.12 -26.40 -3.05
N GLY A 232 -28.11 -26.83 -1.81
CA GLY A 232 -28.04 -28.26 -1.47
C GLY A 232 -26.72 -28.92 -1.89
N VAL A 233 -25.65 -28.14 -2.07
CA VAL A 233 -24.32 -28.62 -2.42
C VAL A 233 -23.42 -28.36 -1.22
N ALA A 234 -22.90 -29.40 -0.60
CA ALA A 234 -21.87 -29.24 0.41
C ALA A 234 -20.55 -28.89 -0.30
N LEU A 235 -20.00 -27.71 -0.01
CA LEU A 235 -18.63 -27.39 -0.38
C LEU A 235 -17.70 -27.95 0.68
N GLU A 236 -16.84 -28.87 0.25
CA GLU A 236 -15.88 -29.55 1.11
C GLU A 236 -15.06 -28.57 1.93
N GLY A 237 -14.91 -28.82 3.22
CA GLY A 237 -14.17 -27.98 4.15
C GLY A 237 -14.89 -26.70 4.64
N ALA A 238 -15.97 -26.24 3.99
CA ALA A 238 -16.59 -24.97 4.36
C ALA A 238 -17.28 -25.01 5.74
N ALA A 239 -17.87 -26.13 6.12
CA ALA A 239 -18.50 -26.30 7.43
C ALA A 239 -17.43 -26.37 8.54
N GLU A 240 -16.38 -27.11 8.31
CA GLU A 240 -15.24 -27.28 9.22
C GLU A 240 -14.54 -25.95 9.51
N PHE A 241 -14.37 -25.10 8.50
CA PHE A 241 -13.82 -23.75 8.70
C PHE A 241 -14.75 -22.86 9.52
N VAL A 242 -16.07 -22.92 9.30
CA VAL A 242 -17.04 -22.16 10.11
C VAL A 242 -16.98 -22.61 11.56
N GLU A 243 -16.93 -23.93 11.80
CA GLU A 243 -16.83 -24.50 13.15
C GLU A 243 -15.53 -24.08 13.85
N ALA A 244 -14.39 -24.22 13.16
CA ALA A 244 -13.10 -23.83 13.68
C ALA A 244 -13.05 -22.35 14.09
N TYR A 245 -13.60 -21.43 13.27
CA TYR A 245 -13.67 -19.99 13.63
C TYR A 245 -14.64 -19.70 14.78
N ASN A 246 -15.68 -20.51 14.96
CA ASN A 246 -16.60 -20.36 16.08
C ASN A 246 -16.00 -20.88 17.39
N GLU A 247 -15.20 -21.94 17.33
CA GLU A 247 -14.50 -22.52 18.49
C GLU A 247 -13.30 -21.66 18.91
N ASP A 248 -12.48 -21.25 17.94
CA ASP A 248 -11.32 -20.40 18.17
C ASP A 248 -11.29 -19.22 17.17
N PRO A 249 -11.61 -17.99 17.62
CA PRO A 249 -11.54 -16.80 16.79
C PRO A 249 -10.13 -16.47 16.25
N ASP A 250 -9.08 -17.01 16.84
CA ASP A 250 -7.69 -16.81 16.42
C ASP A 250 -7.21 -17.89 15.41
N THR A 251 -8.07 -18.81 15.02
CA THR A 251 -7.79 -19.82 13.98
C THR A 251 -7.18 -19.18 12.74
N ASP A 252 -6.01 -19.67 12.31
CA ASP A 252 -5.32 -19.17 11.12
C ASP A 252 -5.73 -19.95 9.87
N PHE A 253 -6.46 -19.29 8.96
CA PHE A 253 -6.92 -19.84 7.70
C PHE A 253 -5.76 -20.43 6.86
N HIS A 254 -4.61 -19.76 6.82
CA HIS A 254 -3.50 -20.20 5.99
C HIS A 254 -2.87 -21.49 6.51
N THR A 255 -2.81 -21.66 7.83
CA THR A 255 -2.35 -22.89 8.46
C THR A 255 -3.32 -24.05 8.16
N MET A 256 -4.62 -23.83 8.33
CA MET A 256 -5.63 -24.86 8.04
C MET A 256 -5.65 -25.31 6.57
N VAL A 257 -5.35 -24.40 5.63
CA VAL A 257 -5.29 -24.76 4.19
C VAL A 257 -3.99 -25.50 3.87
N ALA A 258 -2.92 -25.31 4.64
CA ALA A 258 -1.62 -25.91 4.41
C ALA A 258 -1.51 -27.34 4.97
N GLU A 259 -2.35 -27.72 5.94
CA GLU A 259 -2.49 -29.08 6.51
C GLU A 259 -3.41 -29.95 5.67
#